data_49a4a92c7bc34e2def839351f2c326a5
#
_entry.id   49a4a92c7bc34e2def839351f2c326a5
#
_cell.length_a   1.000
_cell.length_b   1.000
_cell.length_c   1.000
_cell.angle_alpha   90.00
_cell.angle_beta   90.00
_cell.angle_gamma   90.00
#
_symmetry.space_group_name_H-M   'P 1'
#
loop_
_entity.id
_entity.type
_entity.pdbx_description
1 polymer ?
#
loop_
_entity_poly.entity_id
_entity_poly.type
_entity_poly.pdbx_seq_one_letter_code
_entity_poly.pdbx_strand_id
1 'polypeptide(L)'
;MLKPLTTTQAAWVEKTLGNLSLAQAVGQLLCISQFNASRDYWLRLMEQVPFGAARARADSVDEYRTFLAELQTHADIPLLVPANMEHGAAELQGYGTDFPWAMGMGAANDEALMALMGRAIASEARAIGVNWLFNPVIDLNYNFDNPITNIRSLGDNPTQVSRLATAWLQAMQAHGVAATAKHFPGDGVDDRDQHLLTTVNSLPFPQWQETFGLVWQAVIEAGVMCIMPGHISLPDYQGYRAQPQDAPPATLSRTLLIDLLRQELGYQGLIVSDNASMIGLTVHAAAEDLAVESIASGIDIYLNADPEHDFDRLLQGVRDGRIGEDQIYGSARRVLEMKARLNLFEESIGPAPTAAEQILFGDTAQAMADKSITVLRDEEDLQMELVAGAKVLTVTYGQLMPRMGLTDLEIFDEELGERGLQVTHLLNPTSDELRQAAETVDAVFVNLFKIPMMPLGTARMTDTFRNWGWRSLYTRHPNVAYTAFGSPYVAYELPPVTRLIAAYGSSACSQRAAVKVWLGELEAEGTLPVRMPRVEIKALPI
;
A
#
# COMPACT_ATOMS: atom_id res chain seq x y z
N MET A 1 -5.18 1.70 -21.97
CA MET A 1 -5.83 0.39 -22.26
C MET A 1 -4.78 -0.72 -22.29
N LEU A 2 -5.14 -1.94 -21.88
CA LEU A 2 -4.24 -3.10 -21.92
C LEU A 2 -3.65 -3.29 -23.34
N LYS A 3 -2.34 -3.50 -23.41
CA LYS A 3 -1.69 -3.79 -24.70
C LYS A 3 -2.25 -5.10 -25.28
N PRO A 4 -2.44 -5.24 -26.59
CA PRO A 4 -2.81 -6.52 -27.19
C PRO A 4 -1.79 -7.62 -26.83
N LEU A 5 -2.27 -8.87 -26.70
CA LEU A 5 -1.38 -10.02 -26.59
C LEU A 5 -0.60 -10.22 -27.89
N THR A 6 0.64 -10.66 -27.78
CA THR A 6 1.38 -11.15 -28.96
C THR A 6 0.74 -12.43 -29.49
N THR A 7 1.08 -12.82 -30.73
CA THR A 7 0.56 -14.07 -31.33
C THR A 7 0.89 -15.29 -30.47
N THR A 8 2.10 -15.36 -29.91
CA THR A 8 2.53 -16.45 -29.02
C THR A 8 1.71 -16.49 -27.73
N GLN A 9 1.55 -15.31 -27.08
CA GLN A 9 0.76 -15.17 -25.87
C GLN A 9 -0.70 -15.57 -26.10
N ALA A 10 -1.32 -15.06 -27.17
CA ALA A 10 -2.70 -15.41 -27.53
C ALA A 10 -2.86 -16.91 -27.81
N ALA A 11 -1.92 -17.51 -28.57
CA ALA A 11 -1.95 -18.95 -28.86
C ALA A 11 -1.81 -19.80 -27.58
N TRP A 12 -0.98 -19.38 -26.62
CA TRP A 12 -0.87 -20.06 -25.33
C TRP A 12 -2.16 -19.97 -24.53
N VAL A 13 -2.79 -18.78 -24.45
CA VAL A 13 -4.09 -18.59 -23.77
C VAL A 13 -5.16 -19.48 -24.37
N GLU A 14 -5.35 -19.46 -25.70
CA GLU A 14 -6.40 -20.24 -26.35
C GLU A 14 -6.19 -21.75 -26.18
N LYS A 15 -4.94 -22.20 -26.32
CA LYS A 15 -4.59 -23.62 -26.13
C LYS A 15 -4.85 -24.06 -24.68
N THR A 16 -4.41 -23.25 -23.69
CA THR A 16 -4.57 -23.58 -22.27
C THR A 16 -6.05 -23.59 -21.89
N LEU A 17 -6.77 -22.53 -22.23
CA LEU A 17 -8.20 -22.38 -21.92
C LEU A 17 -9.04 -23.51 -22.54
N GLY A 18 -8.76 -23.86 -23.81
CA GLY A 18 -9.47 -24.93 -24.51
C GLY A 18 -9.25 -26.34 -23.92
N ASN A 19 -8.24 -26.51 -23.10
CA ASN A 19 -7.94 -27.77 -22.42
C ASN A 19 -8.39 -27.80 -20.94
N LEU A 20 -8.86 -26.67 -20.38
CA LEU A 20 -9.31 -26.64 -18.99
C LEU A 20 -10.62 -27.42 -18.81
N SER A 21 -10.65 -28.31 -17.83
CA SER A 21 -11.90 -28.74 -17.23
C SER A 21 -12.53 -27.62 -16.41
N LEU A 22 -13.84 -27.73 -16.13
CA LEU A 22 -14.51 -26.76 -15.26
C LEU A 22 -13.81 -26.64 -13.88
N ALA A 23 -13.37 -27.75 -13.32
CA ALA A 23 -12.65 -27.76 -12.05
C ALA A 23 -11.34 -26.97 -12.13
N GLN A 24 -10.55 -27.17 -13.19
CA GLN A 24 -9.34 -26.37 -13.41
C GLN A 24 -9.64 -24.90 -13.65
N ALA A 25 -10.69 -24.58 -14.39
CA ALA A 25 -11.10 -23.19 -14.61
C ALA A 25 -11.50 -22.50 -13.28
N VAL A 26 -12.30 -23.17 -12.42
CA VAL A 26 -12.65 -22.69 -11.08
C VAL A 26 -11.41 -22.51 -10.22
N GLY A 27 -10.47 -23.46 -10.22
CA GLY A 27 -9.22 -23.33 -9.48
C GLY A 27 -8.41 -22.09 -9.85
N GLN A 28 -8.40 -21.68 -11.14
CA GLN A 28 -7.69 -20.47 -11.56
C GLN A 28 -8.22 -19.18 -10.89
N LEU A 29 -9.44 -19.21 -10.35
CA LEU A 29 -10.07 -18.06 -9.68
C LEU A 29 -9.71 -17.96 -8.19
N LEU A 30 -8.89 -18.86 -7.67
CA LEU A 30 -8.52 -18.91 -6.25
C LEU A 30 -7.09 -18.39 -6.05
N CYS A 31 -6.94 -17.44 -5.11
CA CYS A 31 -5.66 -17.05 -4.55
C CYS A 31 -5.56 -17.55 -3.11
N ILE A 32 -4.74 -18.57 -2.89
CA ILE A 32 -4.54 -19.18 -1.58
C ILE A 32 -3.46 -18.42 -0.83
N SER A 33 -3.73 -18.07 0.43
CA SER A 33 -2.76 -17.41 1.32
C SER A 33 -2.55 -18.25 2.57
N GLN A 34 -1.40 -18.92 2.67
CA GLN A 34 -1.04 -19.77 3.80
C GLN A 34 0.39 -19.45 4.27
N PHE A 35 0.50 -18.46 5.16
CA PHE A 35 1.79 -17.91 5.59
C PHE A 35 2.55 -18.79 6.60
N ASN A 36 1.85 -19.70 7.29
CA ASN A 36 2.43 -20.57 8.31
C ASN A 36 2.41 -22.05 7.90
N ALA A 37 1.99 -22.34 6.66
CA ALA A 37 1.89 -23.71 6.19
C ALA A 37 3.26 -24.25 5.78
N SER A 38 3.49 -25.55 6.05
CA SER A 38 4.70 -26.24 5.63
C SER A 38 4.73 -26.41 4.10
N ARG A 39 5.94 -26.63 3.57
CA ARG A 39 6.16 -26.99 2.16
C ARG A 39 5.32 -28.20 1.74
N ASP A 40 5.31 -29.26 2.54
CA ASP A 40 4.55 -30.49 2.25
C ASP A 40 3.03 -30.23 2.22
N TYR A 41 2.53 -29.28 3.01
CA TYR A 41 1.13 -28.90 2.95
C TYR A 41 0.80 -28.26 1.59
N TRP A 42 1.62 -27.32 1.12
CA TRP A 42 1.42 -26.66 -0.15
C TRP A 42 1.44 -27.64 -1.34
N LEU A 43 2.39 -28.57 -1.36
CA LEU A 43 2.49 -29.58 -2.44
C LEU A 43 1.26 -30.49 -2.46
N ARG A 44 0.81 -30.98 -1.29
CA ARG A 44 -0.44 -31.76 -1.21
C ARG A 44 -1.67 -30.98 -1.62
N LEU A 45 -1.72 -29.68 -1.27
CA LEU A 45 -2.84 -28.83 -1.67
C LEU A 45 -2.90 -28.66 -3.19
N MET A 46 -1.76 -28.51 -3.87
CA MET A 46 -1.70 -28.40 -5.33
C MET A 46 -2.22 -29.65 -6.06
N GLU A 47 -2.08 -30.84 -5.46
CA GLU A 47 -2.64 -32.08 -6.00
C GLU A 47 -4.18 -32.11 -5.92
N GLN A 48 -4.77 -31.38 -4.98
CA GLN A 48 -6.21 -31.37 -4.70
C GLN A 48 -6.94 -30.18 -5.34
N VAL A 49 -6.31 -29.02 -5.33
CA VAL A 49 -6.89 -27.74 -5.78
C VAL A 49 -5.98 -27.09 -6.82
N PRO A 50 -6.41 -26.98 -8.08
CA PRO A 50 -5.62 -26.38 -9.16
C PRO A 50 -5.66 -24.84 -9.10
N PHE A 51 -5.28 -24.22 -7.97
CA PHE A 51 -5.40 -22.79 -7.74
C PHE A 51 -4.52 -21.93 -8.69
N GLY A 52 -5.01 -20.74 -9.03
CA GLY A 52 -4.38 -19.84 -10.00
C GLY A 52 -3.30 -18.94 -9.41
N ALA A 53 -3.33 -18.70 -8.09
CA ALA A 53 -2.42 -17.80 -7.41
C ALA A 53 -2.10 -18.31 -5.99
N ALA A 54 -0.88 -18.01 -5.51
CA ALA A 54 -0.37 -18.43 -4.20
C ALA A 54 0.35 -17.30 -3.47
N ARG A 55 0.02 -17.11 -2.19
CA ARG A 55 0.74 -16.24 -1.24
C ARG A 55 1.31 -17.10 -0.12
N ALA A 56 2.60 -17.30 -0.15
CA ALA A 56 3.33 -18.05 0.84
C ALA A 56 4.29 -17.13 1.64
N ARG A 57 4.97 -17.71 2.61
CA ARG A 57 6.05 -17.08 3.38
C ARG A 57 7.15 -18.10 3.64
N ALA A 58 8.37 -17.63 3.81
CA ALA A 58 9.50 -18.42 4.30
C ALA A 58 10.28 -17.58 5.32
N ASP A 59 11.23 -18.19 6.02
CA ASP A 59 12.00 -17.51 7.06
C ASP A 59 13.12 -16.62 6.50
N SER A 60 13.51 -16.84 5.25
CA SER A 60 14.47 -16.02 4.52
C SER A 60 14.06 -15.83 3.07
N VAL A 61 14.64 -14.81 2.43
CA VAL A 61 14.42 -14.51 1.00
C VAL A 61 14.89 -15.64 0.09
N ASP A 62 16.01 -16.27 0.39
CA ASP A 62 16.54 -17.39 -0.39
C ASP A 62 15.64 -18.63 -0.28
N GLU A 63 15.13 -18.92 0.90
CA GLU A 63 14.14 -19.98 1.10
C GLU A 63 12.83 -19.66 0.37
N TYR A 64 12.36 -18.41 0.45
CA TYR A 64 11.16 -17.96 -0.23
C TYR A 64 11.28 -18.15 -1.75
N ARG A 65 12.39 -17.68 -2.34
CA ARG A 65 12.69 -17.86 -3.76
C ARG A 65 12.73 -19.34 -4.17
N THR A 66 13.44 -20.15 -3.39
CA THR A 66 13.56 -21.60 -3.64
C THR A 66 12.21 -22.30 -3.58
N PHE A 67 11.41 -21.94 -2.59
CA PHE A 67 10.08 -22.50 -2.41
C PHE A 67 9.13 -22.09 -3.54
N LEU A 68 9.13 -20.82 -3.95
CA LEU A 68 8.31 -20.38 -5.09
C LEU A 68 8.72 -21.07 -6.39
N ALA A 69 10.02 -21.26 -6.63
CA ALA A 69 10.51 -21.99 -7.80
C ALA A 69 9.98 -23.43 -7.82
N GLU A 70 9.92 -24.08 -6.67
CA GLU A 70 9.36 -25.41 -6.55
C GLU A 70 7.85 -25.44 -6.82
N LEU A 71 7.07 -24.52 -6.22
CA LEU A 71 5.63 -24.42 -6.51
C LEU A 71 5.38 -24.21 -8.01
N GLN A 72 6.17 -23.36 -8.67
CA GLN A 72 6.08 -23.14 -10.12
C GLN A 72 6.39 -24.42 -10.91
N THR A 73 7.33 -25.25 -10.46
CA THR A 73 7.68 -26.52 -11.13
C THR A 73 6.56 -27.56 -11.01
N HIS A 74 5.81 -27.55 -9.92
CA HIS A 74 4.69 -28.48 -9.70
C HIS A 74 3.37 -27.99 -10.32
N ALA A 75 3.28 -26.72 -10.72
CA ALA A 75 2.07 -26.18 -11.30
C ALA A 75 1.94 -26.50 -12.79
N ASP A 76 0.85 -27.15 -13.19
CA ASP A 76 0.53 -27.38 -14.63
C ASP A 76 0.35 -26.06 -15.39
N ILE A 77 -0.16 -25.05 -14.73
CA ILE A 77 -0.34 -23.69 -15.23
C ILE A 77 0.42 -22.76 -14.28
N PRO A 78 1.35 -21.92 -14.78
CA PRO A 78 2.16 -21.06 -13.93
C PRO A 78 1.34 -20.25 -12.94
N LEU A 79 1.81 -20.12 -11.70
CA LEU A 79 1.11 -19.41 -10.64
C LEU A 79 1.35 -17.90 -10.71
N LEU A 80 0.31 -17.12 -10.43
CA LEU A 80 0.46 -15.74 -9.99
C LEU A 80 0.92 -15.74 -8.53
N VAL A 81 1.91 -14.92 -8.24
CA VAL A 81 2.49 -14.77 -6.88
C VAL A 81 2.36 -13.31 -6.46
N PRO A 82 1.27 -12.95 -5.75
CA PRO A 82 1.06 -11.57 -5.33
C PRO A 82 1.76 -11.24 -4.01
N ALA A 83 2.22 -9.96 -3.91
CA ALA A 83 2.73 -9.38 -2.67
C ALA A 83 2.32 -7.91 -2.52
N ASN A 84 2.40 -7.39 -1.30
CA ASN A 84 2.41 -5.96 -1.04
C ASN A 84 3.86 -5.47 -1.10
N MET A 85 4.11 -4.38 -1.83
CA MET A 85 5.37 -3.66 -1.89
C MET A 85 5.07 -2.19 -2.17
N GLU A 86 4.29 -1.56 -1.27
CA GLU A 86 3.76 -0.20 -1.47
C GLU A 86 4.84 0.87 -1.35
N HIS A 87 5.90 0.60 -0.58
CA HIS A 87 7.06 1.49 -0.44
C HIS A 87 8.39 0.79 -0.76
N GLY A 88 8.37 -0.37 -1.42
CA GLY A 88 9.57 -1.06 -1.85
C GLY A 88 9.54 -2.56 -1.56
N ALA A 89 10.49 -3.28 -2.12
CA ALA A 89 10.63 -4.71 -1.87
C ALA A 89 11.03 -5.01 -0.42
N ALA A 90 11.57 -4.04 0.30
CA ALA A 90 11.91 -4.15 1.71
C ALA A 90 10.72 -4.48 2.63
N GLU A 91 9.47 -4.21 2.21
CA GLU A 91 8.28 -4.69 2.91
C GLU A 91 8.23 -6.22 3.03
N LEU A 92 8.88 -6.94 2.12
CA LEU A 92 8.99 -8.38 2.19
C LEU A 92 10.29 -8.78 2.88
N GLN A 93 10.24 -8.94 4.20
CA GLN A 93 11.36 -9.42 5.04
C GLN A 93 12.64 -8.56 4.97
N GLY A 94 12.53 -7.28 4.67
CA GLY A 94 13.68 -6.39 4.55
C GLY A 94 14.54 -6.61 3.30
N TYR A 95 14.01 -7.29 2.27
CA TYR A 95 14.70 -7.52 1.02
C TYR A 95 14.57 -6.32 0.08
N GLY A 96 15.69 -5.91 -0.52
CA GLY A 96 15.70 -4.88 -1.56
C GLY A 96 15.60 -3.45 -1.03
N THR A 97 15.12 -2.56 -1.88
CA THR A 97 15.13 -1.12 -1.63
C THR A 97 13.90 -0.70 -0.83
N ASP A 98 14.12 0.21 0.14
CA ASP A 98 13.08 0.84 0.95
C ASP A 98 12.95 2.32 0.56
N PHE A 99 11.78 2.70 0.05
CA PHE A 99 11.44 4.06 -0.36
C PHE A 99 10.62 4.77 0.74
N PRO A 100 10.48 6.11 0.68
CA PRO A 100 9.45 6.79 1.45
C PRO A 100 8.06 6.21 1.17
N TRP A 101 7.14 6.33 2.11
CA TRP A 101 5.75 5.94 1.88
C TRP A 101 5.09 6.77 0.77
N ALA A 102 3.98 6.29 0.24
CA ALA A 102 3.31 6.90 -0.92
C ALA A 102 3.02 8.39 -0.75
N MET A 103 2.67 8.85 0.46
CA MET A 103 2.46 10.29 0.72
C MET A 103 3.76 11.10 0.55
N GLY A 104 4.92 10.53 0.90
CA GLY A 104 6.23 11.13 0.61
C GLY A 104 6.54 11.15 -0.90
N MET A 105 6.18 10.09 -1.61
CA MET A 105 6.27 10.08 -3.08
C MET A 105 5.39 11.18 -3.69
N GLY A 106 4.18 11.37 -3.15
CA GLY A 106 3.30 12.49 -3.51
C GLY A 106 3.90 13.86 -3.21
N ALA A 107 4.59 13.99 -2.07
CA ALA A 107 5.29 15.23 -1.70
C ALA A 107 6.46 15.55 -2.62
N ALA A 108 7.23 14.54 -3.05
CA ALA A 108 8.30 14.68 -4.04
C ALA A 108 7.78 15.05 -5.43
N ASN A 109 6.57 14.60 -5.78
CA ASN A 109 5.83 14.97 -6.99
C ASN A 109 6.63 14.83 -8.29
N ASP A 110 7.37 13.74 -8.46
CA ASP A 110 8.31 13.50 -9.56
C ASP A 110 8.02 12.19 -10.31
N GLU A 111 7.51 12.30 -11.54
CA GLU A 111 7.17 11.14 -12.38
C GLU A 111 8.39 10.31 -12.79
N ALA A 112 9.54 10.93 -12.98
CA ALA A 112 10.75 10.21 -13.36
C ALA A 112 11.25 9.34 -12.21
N LEU A 113 11.24 9.85 -10.98
CA LEU A 113 11.55 9.08 -9.78
C LEU A 113 10.51 7.97 -9.54
N MET A 114 9.21 8.24 -9.76
CA MET A 114 8.16 7.22 -9.69
C MET A 114 8.39 6.09 -10.70
N ALA A 115 8.81 6.40 -11.92
CA ALA A 115 9.13 5.39 -12.92
C ALA A 115 10.37 4.56 -12.55
N LEU A 116 11.44 5.19 -12.04
CA LEU A 116 12.63 4.49 -11.55
C LEU A 116 12.32 3.59 -10.36
N MET A 117 11.52 4.06 -9.41
CA MET A 117 11.02 3.27 -8.28
C MET A 117 10.20 2.07 -8.75
N GLY A 118 9.26 2.28 -9.68
CA GLY A 118 8.47 1.18 -10.26
C GLY A 118 9.34 0.11 -10.93
N ARG A 119 10.42 0.52 -11.62
CA ARG A 119 11.43 -0.38 -12.16
C ARG A 119 12.17 -1.14 -11.05
N ALA A 120 12.62 -0.45 -10.00
CA ALA A 120 13.35 -1.05 -8.89
C ALA A 120 12.51 -2.15 -8.22
N ILE A 121 11.28 -1.79 -7.81
CA ILE A 121 10.36 -2.72 -7.15
C ILE A 121 10.06 -3.93 -8.03
N ALA A 122 9.81 -3.74 -9.33
CA ALA A 122 9.54 -4.84 -10.24
C ALA A 122 10.75 -5.76 -10.44
N SER A 123 11.95 -5.21 -10.58
CA SER A 123 13.19 -5.99 -10.74
C SER A 123 13.47 -6.84 -9.50
N GLU A 124 13.35 -6.24 -8.31
CA GLU A 124 13.54 -6.92 -7.03
C GLU A 124 12.46 -7.98 -6.78
N ALA A 125 11.18 -7.66 -7.04
CA ALA A 125 10.07 -8.59 -6.91
C ALA A 125 10.26 -9.84 -7.78
N ARG A 126 10.58 -9.66 -9.07
CA ARG A 126 10.83 -10.77 -9.99
C ARG A 126 12.00 -11.65 -9.57
N ALA A 127 13.05 -11.06 -9.02
CA ALA A 127 14.23 -11.79 -8.56
C ALA A 127 13.91 -12.82 -7.47
N ILE A 128 12.86 -12.59 -6.69
CA ILE A 128 12.40 -13.50 -5.62
C ILE A 128 11.17 -14.33 -6.00
N GLY A 129 10.70 -14.21 -7.25
CA GLY A 129 9.57 -14.99 -7.77
C GLY A 129 8.20 -14.34 -7.59
N VAL A 130 8.13 -13.10 -7.09
CA VAL A 130 6.91 -12.29 -7.07
C VAL A 130 6.68 -11.69 -8.46
N ASN A 131 5.48 -11.89 -9.01
CA ASN A 131 5.13 -11.46 -10.37
C ASN A 131 3.87 -10.58 -10.43
N TRP A 132 3.26 -10.32 -9.29
CA TRP A 132 2.05 -9.52 -9.15
C TRP A 132 2.09 -8.68 -7.88
N LEU A 133 1.83 -7.38 -7.97
CA LEU A 133 1.90 -6.46 -6.85
C LEU A 133 0.55 -5.80 -6.57
N PHE A 134 0.17 -5.75 -5.30
CA PHE A 134 -1.04 -5.08 -4.82
C PHE A 134 -0.78 -3.58 -4.58
N ASN A 135 -0.25 -2.92 -5.58
CA ASN A 135 0.01 -1.48 -5.66
C ASN A 135 -0.02 -1.00 -7.13
N PRO A 136 -0.25 0.31 -7.38
CA PRO A 136 -0.34 1.42 -6.44
C PRO A 136 -1.68 1.53 -5.69
N VAL A 137 -1.62 2.14 -4.49
CA VAL A 137 -2.80 2.71 -3.82
C VAL A 137 -3.10 4.04 -4.50
N ILE A 138 -4.30 4.16 -5.08
CA ILE A 138 -4.74 5.36 -5.82
C ILE A 138 -5.92 6.07 -5.14
N ASP A 139 -6.18 5.70 -3.90
CA ASP A 139 -7.18 6.33 -3.04
C ASP A 139 -6.83 7.81 -2.81
N LEU A 140 -7.85 8.66 -2.72
CA LEU A 140 -7.69 10.08 -2.45
C LEU A 140 -7.90 10.36 -0.95
N ASN A 141 -6.88 10.85 -0.25
CA ASN A 141 -6.96 11.05 1.19
C ASN A 141 -7.70 12.35 1.55
N TYR A 142 -9.02 12.40 1.33
CA TYR A 142 -9.86 13.55 1.64
C TYR A 142 -10.15 13.71 3.12
N ASN A 143 -10.18 12.60 3.86
CA ASN A 143 -10.43 12.60 5.29
C ASN A 143 -9.14 12.28 6.06
N PHE A 144 -8.62 13.26 6.80
CA PHE A 144 -7.40 13.08 7.59
C PHE A 144 -7.56 12.08 8.74
N ASP A 145 -8.79 11.78 9.14
CA ASP A 145 -9.11 10.75 10.14
C ASP A 145 -9.22 9.34 9.54
N ASN A 146 -9.13 9.18 8.20
CA ASN A 146 -9.13 7.85 7.59
C ASN A 146 -7.92 7.04 8.09
N PRO A 147 -8.15 5.86 8.70
CA PRO A 147 -7.10 5.09 9.34
C PRO A 147 -6.38 4.13 8.36
N ILE A 148 -6.78 4.08 7.08
CA ILE A 148 -6.30 3.09 6.11
C ILE A 148 -5.52 3.72 4.97
N THR A 149 -6.03 4.77 4.35
CA THR A 149 -5.33 5.45 3.25
C THR A 149 -4.17 6.27 3.79
N ASN A 150 -4.43 7.37 4.45
CA ASN A 150 -3.44 8.21 5.13
C ASN A 150 -2.09 8.26 4.38
N ILE A 151 -1.01 7.82 5.03
CA ILE A 151 0.36 7.81 4.46
C ILE A 151 0.51 6.87 3.24
N ARG A 152 -0.42 5.93 3.02
CA ARG A 152 -0.42 5.03 1.87
C ARG A 152 -0.94 5.67 0.59
N SER A 153 -1.63 6.82 0.69
CA SER A 153 -2.12 7.59 -0.45
C SER A 153 -1.05 8.54 -0.99
N LEU A 154 -1.00 8.71 -2.32
CA LEU A 154 -0.16 9.70 -3.00
C LEU A 154 -0.62 11.15 -2.76
N GLY A 155 -1.82 11.35 -2.17
CA GLY A 155 -2.35 12.67 -1.86
C GLY A 155 -3.87 12.80 -2.00
N ASP A 156 -4.34 14.04 -2.04
CA ASP A 156 -5.76 14.38 -2.20
C ASP A 156 -6.10 15.08 -3.53
N ASN A 157 -5.10 15.29 -4.40
CA ASN A 157 -5.30 15.90 -5.71
C ASN A 157 -5.44 14.83 -6.80
N PRO A 158 -6.64 14.67 -7.43
CA PRO A 158 -6.89 13.62 -8.41
C PRO A 158 -5.93 13.65 -9.60
N THR A 159 -5.58 14.83 -10.10
CA THR A 159 -4.68 15.00 -11.25
C THR A 159 -3.26 14.56 -10.91
N GLN A 160 -2.75 14.95 -9.74
CA GLN A 160 -1.43 14.53 -9.28
C GLN A 160 -1.37 13.03 -9.04
N VAL A 161 -2.36 12.46 -8.32
CA VAL A 161 -2.44 11.02 -8.06
C VAL A 161 -2.49 10.23 -9.36
N SER A 162 -3.32 10.66 -10.33
CA SER A 162 -3.40 10.02 -11.66
C SER A 162 -2.05 9.97 -12.35
N ARG A 163 -1.33 11.06 -12.38
CA ARG A 163 -0.04 11.20 -13.07
C ARG A 163 1.04 10.31 -12.42
N LEU A 164 1.18 10.40 -11.11
CA LEU A 164 2.18 9.63 -10.36
C LEU A 164 1.89 8.13 -10.37
N ALA A 165 0.64 7.73 -10.14
CA ALA A 165 0.22 6.35 -10.17
C ALA A 165 0.40 5.73 -11.56
N THR A 166 0.13 6.49 -12.64
CA THR A 166 0.33 6.04 -14.02
C THR A 166 1.81 5.77 -14.31
N ALA A 167 2.71 6.69 -13.93
CA ALA A 167 4.15 6.51 -14.10
C ALA A 167 4.64 5.24 -13.36
N TRP A 168 4.20 5.06 -12.13
CA TRP A 168 4.55 3.90 -11.30
C TRP A 168 4.09 2.59 -11.92
N LEU A 169 2.77 2.44 -12.19
CA LEU A 169 2.22 1.19 -12.72
C LEU A 169 2.78 0.81 -14.09
N GLN A 170 3.00 1.80 -14.97
CA GLN A 170 3.55 1.54 -16.29
C GLN A 170 5.00 1.03 -16.20
N ALA A 171 5.80 1.59 -15.30
CA ALA A 171 7.18 1.14 -15.08
C ALA A 171 7.20 -0.30 -14.52
N MET A 172 6.37 -0.63 -13.52
CA MET A 172 6.27 -2.00 -13.00
C MET A 172 5.90 -2.99 -14.11
N GLN A 173 4.85 -2.68 -14.88
CA GLN A 173 4.36 -3.57 -15.93
C GLN A 173 5.34 -3.72 -17.10
N ALA A 174 6.10 -2.67 -17.43
CA ALA A 174 7.17 -2.73 -18.43
C ALA A 174 8.33 -3.65 -18.01
N HIS A 175 8.49 -3.87 -16.69
CA HIS A 175 9.52 -4.75 -16.13
C HIS A 175 8.97 -6.11 -15.69
N GLY A 176 7.79 -6.52 -16.21
CA GLY A 176 7.27 -7.88 -16.12
C GLY A 176 6.60 -8.22 -14.78
N VAL A 177 6.06 -7.22 -14.07
CA VAL A 177 5.24 -7.42 -12.86
C VAL A 177 3.89 -6.76 -13.05
N ALA A 178 2.81 -7.50 -12.76
CA ALA A 178 1.47 -6.94 -12.83
C ALA A 178 1.23 -5.94 -11.70
N ALA A 179 0.68 -4.77 -12.03
CA ALA A 179 0.24 -3.78 -11.07
C ALA A 179 -1.24 -3.95 -10.75
N THR A 180 -1.63 -3.65 -9.51
CA THR A 180 -3.02 -3.61 -9.04
C THR A 180 -3.36 -2.24 -8.50
N ALA A 181 -4.21 -1.50 -9.19
CA ALA A 181 -4.76 -0.27 -8.64
C ALA A 181 -5.83 -0.58 -7.58
N LYS A 182 -5.81 0.13 -6.44
CA LYS A 182 -6.71 -0.14 -5.31
C LYS A 182 -7.00 1.12 -4.49
N HIS A 183 -8.15 1.18 -3.78
CA HIS A 183 -9.22 0.20 -3.64
C HIS A 183 -10.50 0.72 -4.33
N PHE A 184 -10.97 0.09 -5.38
CA PHE A 184 -12.18 0.54 -6.08
C PHE A 184 -13.44 0.41 -5.19
N PRO A 185 -14.37 1.38 -5.15
CA PRO A 185 -14.47 2.61 -5.95
C PRO A 185 -13.66 3.80 -5.41
N GLY A 186 -12.93 3.65 -4.31
CA GLY A 186 -12.03 4.63 -3.71
C GLY A 186 -12.25 4.81 -2.21
N ASP A 187 -11.20 4.60 -1.42
CA ASP A 187 -11.14 4.89 0.02
C ASP A 187 -10.63 6.31 0.28
N GLY A 188 -10.62 6.75 1.54
CA GLY A 188 -10.11 8.05 1.96
C GLY A 188 -11.18 9.11 2.24
N VAL A 189 -12.47 8.77 2.15
CA VAL A 189 -13.61 9.63 2.49
C VAL A 189 -14.14 9.31 3.90
N ASP A 190 -14.29 8.02 4.21
CA ASP A 190 -14.76 7.52 5.50
C ASP A 190 -13.67 7.65 6.58
N ASP A 191 -14.06 7.80 7.84
CA ASP A 191 -13.17 7.76 9.01
C ASP A 191 -13.08 6.37 9.66
N ARG A 192 -13.67 5.37 9.03
CA ARG A 192 -13.73 3.98 9.50
C ARG A 192 -12.77 3.08 8.74
N ASP A 193 -12.50 1.91 9.31
CA ASP A 193 -11.56 0.92 8.79
C ASP A 193 -12.30 -0.23 8.10
N GLN A 194 -12.09 -0.43 6.79
CA GLN A 194 -12.71 -1.51 6.02
C GLN A 194 -12.30 -2.92 6.48
N HIS A 195 -11.24 -3.05 7.30
CA HIS A 195 -10.90 -4.33 7.94
C HIS A 195 -11.87 -4.69 9.06
N LEU A 196 -12.52 -3.69 9.68
CA LEU A 196 -13.40 -3.85 10.84
C LEU A 196 -14.89 -3.73 10.50
N LEU A 197 -15.22 -3.08 9.39
CA LEU A 197 -16.60 -2.89 8.92
C LEU A 197 -16.61 -2.40 7.46
N THR A 198 -17.75 -2.43 6.80
CA THR A 198 -17.89 -1.87 5.46
C THR A 198 -17.77 -0.34 5.51
N THR A 199 -16.86 0.21 4.72
CA THR A 199 -16.69 1.67 4.59
C THR A 199 -17.51 2.24 3.43
N VAL A 200 -17.68 3.56 3.42
CA VAL A 200 -18.58 4.25 2.50
C VAL A 200 -17.84 5.39 1.81
N ASN A 201 -17.76 5.37 0.50
CA ASN A 201 -17.48 6.57 -0.26
C ASN A 201 -18.79 7.35 -0.42
N SER A 202 -18.98 8.36 0.42
CA SER A 202 -20.24 9.11 0.54
C SER A 202 -20.38 10.25 -0.46
N LEU A 203 -19.48 10.39 -1.42
CA LEU A 203 -19.55 11.45 -2.41
C LEU A 203 -20.77 11.28 -3.33
N PRO A 204 -21.45 12.39 -3.70
CA PRO A 204 -22.38 12.38 -4.82
C PRO A 204 -21.69 11.87 -6.09
N PHE A 205 -22.37 11.06 -6.91
CA PHE A 205 -21.75 10.43 -8.07
C PHE A 205 -21.10 11.42 -9.05
N PRO A 206 -21.67 12.58 -9.37
CA PRO A 206 -20.99 13.59 -10.20
C PRO A 206 -19.64 14.04 -9.60
N GLN A 207 -19.58 14.24 -8.27
CA GLN A 207 -18.34 14.61 -7.60
C GLN A 207 -17.35 13.43 -7.59
N TRP A 208 -17.83 12.21 -7.39
CA TRP A 208 -16.99 11.02 -7.51
C TRP A 208 -16.37 10.90 -8.92
N GLN A 209 -17.15 11.19 -9.98
CA GLN A 209 -16.66 11.16 -11.36
C GLN A 209 -15.52 12.17 -11.59
N GLU A 210 -15.65 13.38 -11.06
CA GLU A 210 -14.64 14.45 -11.19
C GLU A 210 -13.39 14.24 -10.33
N THR A 211 -13.42 13.27 -9.40
CA THR A 211 -12.35 13.01 -8.44
C THR A 211 -11.82 11.58 -8.58
N PHE A 212 -12.38 10.63 -7.88
CA PHE A 212 -12.00 9.20 -7.96
C PHE A 212 -12.17 8.64 -9.37
N GLY A 213 -13.26 8.96 -10.04
CA GLY A 213 -13.54 8.55 -11.42
C GLY A 213 -12.43 8.97 -12.39
N LEU A 214 -11.93 10.20 -12.25
CA LEU A 214 -10.79 10.70 -13.03
C LEU A 214 -9.53 9.83 -12.82
N VAL A 215 -9.23 9.47 -11.57
CA VAL A 215 -8.05 8.65 -11.26
C VAL A 215 -8.23 7.23 -11.82
N TRP A 216 -9.41 6.63 -11.64
CA TRP A 216 -9.73 5.31 -12.21
C TRP A 216 -9.62 5.30 -13.73
N GLN A 217 -10.16 6.31 -14.40
CA GLN A 217 -10.07 6.43 -15.85
C GLN A 217 -8.61 6.51 -16.30
N ALA A 218 -7.77 7.32 -15.63
CA ALA A 218 -6.36 7.47 -15.97
C ALA A 218 -5.57 6.15 -15.87
N VAL A 219 -5.74 5.38 -14.80
CA VAL A 219 -5.03 4.09 -14.64
C VAL A 219 -5.56 3.01 -15.59
N ILE A 220 -6.85 3.03 -15.94
CA ILE A 220 -7.45 2.14 -16.94
C ILE A 220 -6.87 2.46 -18.33
N GLU A 221 -6.80 3.72 -18.72
CA GLU A 221 -6.20 4.17 -19.97
C GLU A 221 -4.70 3.86 -20.04
N ALA A 222 -4.00 3.97 -18.91
CA ALA A 222 -2.59 3.57 -18.76
C ALA A 222 -2.38 2.05 -18.90
N GLY A 223 -3.45 1.26 -18.86
CA GLY A 223 -3.41 -0.19 -19.08
C GLY A 223 -3.08 -0.98 -17.82
N VAL A 224 -3.61 -0.59 -16.67
CA VAL A 224 -3.47 -1.36 -15.43
C VAL A 224 -3.96 -2.79 -15.63
N MET A 225 -3.14 -3.77 -15.23
CA MET A 225 -3.46 -5.20 -15.43
C MET A 225 -4.50 -5.72 -14.45
N CYS A 226 -4.50 -5.20 -13.22
CA CYS A 226 -5.42 -5.63 -12.18
C CYS A 226 -6.04 -4.45 -11.44
N ILE A 227 -7.30 -4.59 -11.02
CA ILE A 227 -7.99 -3.68 -10.10
C ILE A 227 -8.49 -4.49 -8.92
N MET A 228 -8.30 -3.93 -7.70
CA MET A 228 -8.82 -4.51 -6.46
C MET A 228 -9.95 -3.64 -5.93
N PRO A 229 -11.21 -4.11 -5.99
CA PRO A 229 -12.27 -3.50 -5.22
C PRO A 229 -12.05 -3.72 -3.72
N GLY A 230 -12.23 -2.65 -2.95
CA GLY A 230 -12.27 -2.73 -1.49
C GLY A 230 -13.65 -3.18 -0.97
N HIS A 231 -13.73 -3.38 0.34
CA HIS A 231 -15.03 -3.60 1.00
C HIS A 231 -15.70 -2.25 1.30
N ILE A 232 -15.88 -1.48 0.22
CA ILE A 232 -16.30 -0.08 0.20
C ILE A 232 -17.54 0.03 -0.67
N SER A 233 -18.56 0.73 -0.20
CA SER A 233 -19.75 1.05 -0.98
C SER A 233 -19.68 2.44 -1.61
N LEU A 234 -20.42 2.65 -2.70
CA LEU A 234 -20.68 3.95 -3.34
C LEU A 234 -22.20 4.16 -3.43
N PRO A 235 -22.85 4.51 -2.31
CA PRO A 235 -24.31 4.44 -2.19
C PRO A 235 -25.06 5.30 -3.19
N ASP A 236 -24.50 6.46 -3.57
CA ASP A 236 -25.16 7.35 -4.52
C ASP A 236 -25.33 6.72 -5.91
N TYR A 237 -24.31 6.02 -6.39
CA TYR A 237 -24.37 5.28 -7.65
C TYR A 237 -25.20 4.00 -7.54
N GLN A 238 -25.12 3.31 -6.40
CA GLN A 238 -25.82 2.04 -6.16
C GLN A 238 -27.33 2.21 -5.87
N GLY A 239 -27.82 3.45 -5.73
CA GLY A 239 -29.23 3.73 -5.43
C GLY A 239 -29.61 3.70 -3.95
N TYR A 240 -28.63 3.72 -3.05
CA TYR A 240 -28.81 3.65 -1.58
C TYR A 240 -28.63 5.01 -0.88
N ARG A 241 -28.81 6.13 -1.60
CA ARG A 241 -28.59 7.48 -1.04
C ARG A 241 -29.36 7.75 0.25
N ALA A 242 -30.56 7.19 0.40
CA ALA A 242 -31.40 7.37 1.60
C ALA A 242 -30.94 6.50 2.78
N GLN A 243 -30.24 5.40 2.53
CA GLN A 243 -29.78 4.41 3.51
C GLN A 243 -28.39 3.91 3.11
N PRO A 244 -27.35 4.77 3.21
CA PRO A 244 -26.01 4.45 2.72
C PRO A 244 -25.38 3.19 3.36
N GLN A 245 -25.74 2.90 4.61
CA GLN A 245 -25.23 1.74 5.35
C GLN A 245 -25.74 0.40 4.80
N ASP A 246 -26.82 0.40 4.00
CA ASP A 246 -27.41 -0.82 3.42
C ASP A 246 -26.79 -1.17 2.04
N ALA A 247 -25.97 -0.27 1.50
CA ALA A 247 -25.30 -0.51 0.22
C ALA A 247 -24.24 -1.62 0.35
N PRO A 248 -24.28 -2.64 -0.50
CA PRO A 248 -23.28 -3.71 -0.46
C PRO A 248 -21.89 -3.16 -0.85
N PRO A 249 -20.80 -3.72 -0.28
CA PRO A 249 -19.44 -3.36 -0.66
C PRO A 249 -19.18 -3.73 -2.12
N ALA A 250 -18.19 -3.07 -2.74
CA ALA A 250 -17.86 -3.29 -4.14
C ALA A 250 -17.60 -4.77 -4.46
N THR A 251 -16.95 -5.50 -3.57
CA THR A 251 -16.68 -6.94 -3.72
C THR A 251 -17.94 -7.79 -3.92
N LEU A 252 -19.10 -7.35 -3.42
CA LEU A 252 -20.41 -8.01 -3.55
C LEU A 252 -21.39 -7.23 -4.43
N SER A 253 -20.93 -6.24 -5.18
CA SER A 253 -21.80 -5.34 -5.95
C SER A 253 -21.61 -5.50 -7.45
N ARG A 254 -22.52 -6.24 -8.09
CA ARG A 254 -22.57 -6.32 -9.55
C ARG A 254 -22.69 -4.93 -10.21
N THR A 255 -23.47 -4.04 -9.60
CA THR A 255 -23.64 -2.65 -10.05
C THR A 255 -22.28 -1.92 -10.12
N LEU A 256 -21.43 -2.08 -9.12
CA LEU A 256 -20.11 -1.44 -9.12
C LEU A 256 -19.10 -2.16 -10.04
N LEU A 257 -19.09 -3.50 -10.04
CA LEU A 257 -18.08 -4.26 -10.79
C LEU A 257 -18.42 -4.38 -12.27
N ILE A 258 -19.70 -4.58 -12.62
CA ILE A 258 -20.11 -4.79 -14.00
C ILE A 258 -20.57 -3.48 -14.63
N ASP A 259 -21.58 -2.81 -14.04
CA ASP A 259 -22.16 -1.64 -14.70
C ASP A 259 -21.16 -0.47 -14.68
N LEU A 260 -20.60 -0.10 -13.52
CA LEU A 260 -19.68 1.02 -13.44
C LEU A 260 -18.27 0.65 -13.98
N LEU A 261 -17.60 -0.37 -13.41
CA LEU A 261 -16.20 -0.64 -13.72
C LEU A 261 -16.01 -1.25 -15.12
N ARG A 262 -16.78 -2.29 -15.47
CA ARG A 262 -16.64 -2.96 -16.77
C ARG A 262 -17.27 -2.18 -17.93
N GLN A 263 -18.51 -1.67 -17.75
CA GLN A 263 -19.26 -1.07 -18.85
C GLN A 263 -18.99 0.42 -18.99
N GLU A 264 -19.18 1.22 -17.93
CA GLU A 264 -19.01 2.67 -18.02
C GLU A 264 -17.54 3.10 -18.11
N LEU A 265 -16.67 2.55 -17.23
CA LEU A 265 -15.23 2.88 -17.26
C LEU A 265 -14.45 2.03 -18.29
N GLY A 266 -15.06 1.00 -18.88
CA GLY A 266 -14.48 0.20 -19.96
C GLY A 266 -13.35 -0.74 -19.55
N TYR A 267 -13.22 -1.10 -18.26
CA TYR A 267 -12.13 -1.93 -17.77
C TYR A 267 -12.24 -3.39 -18.25
N GLN A 268 -11.17 -3.91 -18.85
CA GLN A 268 -11.12 -5.26 -19.43
C GLN A 268 -10.11 -6.19 -18.72
N GLY A 269 -9.34 -5.68 -17.76
CA GLY A 269 -8.32 -6.46 -17.04
C GLY A 269 -8.90 -7.34 -15.92
N LEU A 270 -8.02 -7.87 -15.09
CA LEU A 270 -8.36 -8.74 -13.98
C LEU A 270 -8.97 -7.95 -12.81
N ILE A 271 -9.98 -8.50 -12.15
CA ILE A 271 -10.53 -7.99 -10.90
C ILE A 271 -10.22 -9.00 -9.79
N VAL A 272 -9.45 -8.59 -8.79
CA VAL A 272 -9.16 -9.41 -7.59
C VAL A 272 -9.91 -8.83 -6.39
N SER A 273 -10.55 -9.65 -5.56
CA SER A 273 -11.14 -9.15 -4.30
C SER A 273 -10.04 -8.59 -3.37
N ASP A 274 -10.40 -7.69 -2.47
CA ASP A 274 -9.59 -7.48 -1.28
C ASP A 274 -9.63 -8.72 -0.38
N ASN A 275 -8.87 -8.72 0.70
CA ASN A 275 -8.75 -9.86 1.59
C ASN A 275 -10.12 -10.33 2.11
N ALA A 276 -10.51 -11.53 1.74
CA ALA A 276 -11.82 -12.10 2.06
C ALA A 276 -12.06 -12.36 3.54
N SER A 277 -11.02 -12.30 4.39
CA SER A 277 -11.17 -12.45 5.84
C SER A 277 -11.52 -11.15 6.58
N MET A 278 -11.58 -10.01 5.87
CA MET A 278 -11.91 -8.71 6.47
C MET A 278 -13.38 -8.65 6.88
N ILE A 279 -13.65 -8.04 8.04
CA ILE A 279 -15.02 -7.95 8.58
C ILE A 279 -15.92 -7.12 7.68
N GLY A 280 -15.38 -6.12 6.98
CA GLY A 280 -16.13 -5.33 5.99
C GLY A 280 -16.77 -6.15 4.87
N LEU A 281 -16.30 -7.39 4.62
CA LEU A 281 -16.91 -8.36 3.73
C LEU A 281 -17.74 -9.40 4.48
N THR A 282 -17.17 -10.01 5.53
CA THR A 282 -17.73 -11.22 6.16
C THR A 282 -19.05 -11.00 6.89
N VAL A 283 -19.43 -9.73 7.15
CA VAL A 283 -20.73 -9.39 7.75
C VAL A 283 -21.91 -9.44 6.76
N HIS A 284 -21.64 -9.54 5.46
CA HIS A 284 -22.68 -9.44 4.42
C HIS A 284 -23.26 -10.79 3.97
N ALA A 285 -22.54 -11.89 4.18
CA ALA A 285 -23.02 -13.22 3.80
C ALA A 285 -22.43 -14.30 4.72
N ALA A 286 -23.04 -15.47 4.75
CA ALA A 286 -22.49 -16.61 5.43
C ALA A 286 -21.15 -17.04 4.82
N ALA A 287 -20.24 -17.59 5.62
CA ALA A 287 -18.90 -17.95 5.15
C ALA A 287 -18.91 -18.93 3.96
N GLU A 288 -19.90 -19.82 3.90
CA GLU A 288 -20.12 -20.75 2.79
C GLU A 288 -20.55 -20.07 1.48
N ASP A 289 -21.11 -18.88 1.53
CA ASP A 289 -21.61 -18.15 0.38
C ASP A 289 -20.66 -17.09 -0.15
N LEU A 290 -19.75 -16.56 0.67
CA LEU A 290 -18.92 -15.40 0.34
C LEU A 290 -18.12 -15.54 -0.95
N ALA A 291 -17.47 -16.69 -1.18
CA ALA A 291 -16.70 -16.91 -2.41
C ALA A 291 -17.64 -16.96 -3.63
N VAL A 292 -18.78 -17.63 -3.50
CA VAL A 292 -19.79 -17.76 -4.57
C VAL A 292 -20.39 -16.40 -4.92
N GLU A 293 -20.82 -15.63 -3.92
CA GLU A 293 -21.40 -14.30 -4.12
C GLU A 293 -20.37 -13.31 -4.71
N SER A 294 -19.12 -13.37 -4.26
CA SER A 294 -18.06 -12.50 -4.78
C SER A 294 -17.79 -12.78 -6.27
N ILE A 295 -17.63 -14.05 -6.65
CA ILE A 295 -17.43 -14.42 -8.06
C ILE A 295 -18.68 -14.08 -8.88
N ALA A 296 -19.89 -14.39 -8.39
CA ALA A 296 -21.14 -14.05 -9.09
C ALA A 296 -21.30 -12.54 -9.31
N SER A 297 -20.77 -11.72 -8.41
CA SER A 297 -20.78 -10.25 -8.52
C SER A 297 -19.81 -9.70 -9.57
N GLY A 298 -18.80 -10.48 -10.00
CA GLY A 298 -17.87 -10.06 -11.06
C GLY A 298 -16.39 -10.06 -10.68
N ILE A 299 -16.03 -10.60 -9.52
CA ILE A 299 -14.63 -10.87 -9.12
C ILE A 299 -14.07 -11.99 -10.01
N ASP A 300 -12.85 -11.84 -10.49
CA ASP A 300 -12.14 -12.85 -11.27
C ASP A 300 -11.25 -13.74 -10.39
N ILE A 301 -10.60 -13.18 -9.36
CA ILE A 301 -9.81 -13.93 -8.37
C ILE A 301 -10.28 -13.58 -6.96
N TYR A 302 -10.62 -14.61 -6.20
CA TYR A 302 -10.97 -14.52 -4.78
C TYR A 302 -9.72 -14.64 -3.92
N LEU A 303 -9.35 -13.57 -3.24
CA LEU A 303 -8.12 -13.46 -2.45
C LEU A 303 -8.33 -13.99 -1.02
N ASN A 304 -7.36 -14.77 -0.53
CA ASN A 304 -7.42 -15.49 0.74
C ASN A 304 -8.55 -16.51 0.81
N ALA A 305 -8.74 -17.23 -0.30
CA ALA A 305 -9.69 -18.35 -0.34
C ALA A 305 -9.37 -19.40 0.72
N ASP A 306 -10.43 -19.97 1.30
CA ASP A 306 -10.33 -21.13 2.19
C ASP A 306 -9.89 -22.36 1.38
N PRO A 307 -8.67 -22.89 1.59
CA PRO A 307 -8.14 -23.98 0.78
C PRO A 307 -8.89 -25.30 0.93
N GLU A 308 -9.65 -25.47 2.02
CA GLU A 308 -10.36 -26.70 2.31
C GLU A 308 -11.79 -26.73 1.74
N HIS A 309 -12.39 -25.55 1.53
CA HIS A 309 -13.82 -25.50 1.23
C HIS A 309 -14.19 -24.67 -0.02
N ASP A 310 -13.51 -23.56 -0.31
CA ASP A 310 -14.01 -22.61 -1.32
C ASP A 310 -13.95 -23.16 -2.74
N PHE A 311 -13.03 -24.07 -3.03
CA PHE A 311 -12.99 -24.76 -4.31
C PHE A 311 -14.27 -25.57 -4.56
N ASP A 312 -14.70 -26.38 -3.60
CA ASP A 312 -15.92 -27.18 -3.70
C ASP A 312 -17.18 -26.32 -3.66
N ARG A 313 -17.19 -25.23 -2.86
CA ARG A 313 -18.29 -24.25 -2.82
C ARG A 313 -18.53 -23.59 -4.18
N LEU A 314 -17.45 -23.18 -4.86
CA LEU A 314 -17.53 -22.60 -6.20
C LEU A 314 -18.02 -23.61 -7.23
N LEU A 315 -17.52 -24.84 -7.22
CA LEU A 315 -18.03 -25.91 -8.10
C LEU A 315 -19.51 -26.19 -7.85
N GLN A 316 -19.94 -26.19 -6.59
CA GLN A 316 -21.34 -26.35 -6.25
C GLN A 316 -22.17 -25.14 -6.70
N GLY A 317 -21.66 -23.91 -6.53
CA GLY A 317 -22.31 -22.68 -7.00
C GLY A 317 -22.57 -22.67 -8.52
N VAL A 318 -21.67 -23.26 -9.31
CA VAL A 318 -21.89 -23.45 -10.74
C VAL A 318 -22.97 -24.49 -11.01
N ARG A 319 -22.94 -25.66 -10.31
CA ARG A 319 -23.96 -26.73 -10.47
C ARG A 319 -25.37 -26.24 -10.11
N ASP A 320 -25.47 -25.38 -9.11
CA ASP A 320 -26.72 -24.79 -8.63
C ASP A 320 -27.19 -23.61 -9.50
N GLY A 321 -26.40 -23.20 -10.49
CA GLY A 321 -26.72 -22.07 -11.39
C GLY A 321 -26.57 -20.69 -10.73
N ARG A 322 -25.93 -20.58 -9.58
CA ARG A 322 -25.59 -19.30 -8.93
C ARG A 322 -24.50 -18.55 -9.67
N ILE A 323 -23.58 -19.29 -10.31
CA ILE A 323 -22.54 -18.75 -11.18
C ILE A 323 -22.68 -19.41 -12.56
N GLY A 324 -22.70 -18.60 -13.61
CA GLY A 324 -22.71 -19.13 -14.98
C GLY A 324 -21.37 -19.76 -15.36
N GLU A 325 -21.39 -20.89 -16.06
CA GLU A 325 -20.17 -21.56 -16.54
C GLU A 325 -19.35 -20.64 -17.46
N ASP A 326 -20.04 -19.88 -18.35
CA ASP A 326 -19.39 -18.89 -19.22
C ASP A 326 -18.67 -17.79 -18.42
N GLN A 327 -19.17 -17.42 -17.25
CA GLN A 327 -18.53 -16.46 -16.36
C GLN A 327 -17.23 -17.04 -15.79
N ILE A 328 -17.23 -18.30 -15.38
CA ILE A 328 -16.01 -19.00 -14.88
C ILE A 328 -14.93 -19.01 -15.96
N TYR A 329 -15.27 -19.46 -17.17
CA TYR A 329 -14.30 -19.49 -18.29
C TYR A 329 -13.86 -18.07 -18.71
N GLY A 330 -14.75 -17.08 -18.64
CA GLY A 330 -14.41 -15.67 -18.88
C GLY A 330 -13.41 -15.12 -17.87
N SER A 331 -13.57 -15.45 -16.59
CA SER A 331 -12.63 -15.07 -15.53
C SER A 331 -11.30 -15.84 -15.64
N ALA A 332 -11.35 -17.15 -15.89
CA ALA A 332 -10.15 -17.96 -16.14
C ALA A 332 -9.36 -17.43 -17.36
N ARG A 333 -10.03 -17.00 -18.42
CA ARG A 333 -9.40 -16.35 -19.58
C ARG A 333 -8.61 -15.11 -19.14
N ARG A 334 -9.17 -14.20 -18.34
CA ARG A 334 -8.47 -12.98 -17.86
C ARG A 334 -7.27 -13.33 -16.99
N VAL A 335 -7.38 -14.38 -16.17
CA VAL A 335 -6.24 -14.90 -15.38
C VAL A 335 -5.14 -15.39 -16.30
N LEU A 336 -5.46 -16.22 -17.30
CA LEU A 336 -4.48 -16.72 -18.28
C LEU A 336 -3.87 -15.61 -19.13
N GLU A 337 -4.66 -14.60 -19.53
CA GLU A 337 -4.15 -13.43 -20.24
C GLU A 337 -3.15 -12.62 -19.41
N MET A 338 -3.40 -12.45 -18.09
CA MET A 338 -2.43 -11.80 -17.21
C MET A 338 -1.14 -12.62 -17.10
N LYS A 339 -1.23 -13.94 -16.91
CA LYS A 339 -0.08 -14.85 -16.91
C LYS A 339 0.72 -14.78 -18.22
N ALA A 340 0.01 -14.72 -19.35
CA ALA A 340 0.62 -14.61 -20.68
C ALA A 340 1.33 -13.26 -20.87
N ARG A 341 0.74 -12.14 -20.45
CA ARG A 341 1.37 -10.80 -20.51
C ARG A 341 2.65 -10.72 -19.70
N LEU A 342 2.74 -11.49 -18.61
CA LEU A 342 3.93 -11.61 -17.76
C LEU A 342 4.93 -12.65 -18.28
N ASN A 343 4.62 -13.36 -19.41
CA ASN A 343 5.41 -14.45 -19.99
C ASN A 343 5.73 -15.58 -18.98
N LEU A 344 4.84 -15.85 -18.02
CA LEU A 344 5.08 -16.85 -16.97
C LEU A 344 5.22 -18.29 -17.52
N PHE A 345 4.72 -18.55 -18.72
CA PHE A 345 4.89 -19.81 -19.42
C PHE A 345 6.31 -20.03 -20.00
N GLU A 346 7.15 -19.00 -20.01
CA GLU A 346 8.55 -19.06 -20.43
C GLU A 346 9.49 -18.96 -19.22
N GLU A 347 9.27 -17.95 -18.35
CA GLU A 347 10.10 -17.70 -17.18
C GLU A 347 9.26 -17.17 -16.01
N SER A 348 9.24 -17.91 -14.91
CA SER A 348 8.45 -17.56 -13.72
C SER A 348 9.23 -16.75 -12.66
N ILE A 349 10.56 -16.83 -12.66
CA ILE A 349 11.46 -16.11 -11.73
C ILE A 349 12.52 -15.38 -12.56
N GLY A 350 12.63 -14.07 -12.35
CA GLY A 350 13.58 -13.23 -13.07
C GLY A 350 15.01 -13.27 -12.50
N PRO A 351 15.96 -12.64 -13.21
CA PRO A 351 17.33 -12.48 -12.72
C PRO A 351 17.36 -11.52 -11.52
N ALA A 352 18.36 -11.69 -10.65
CA ALA A 352 18.63 -10.73 -9.60
C ALA A 352 19.15 -9.40 -10.19
N PRO A 353 18.81 -8.24 -9.58
CA PRO A 353 19.39 -6.98 -9.99
C PRO A 353 20.93 -7.00 -9.92
N THR A 354 21.57 -6.43 -10.91
CA THR A 354 23.03 -6.25 -10.92
C THR A 354 23.48 -5.27 -9.82
N ALA A 355 24.76 -5.31 -9.43
CA ALA A 355 25.30 -4.35 -8.45
C ALA A 355 25.09 -2.88 -8.88
N ALA A 356 25.18 -2.58 -10.18
CA ALA A 356 24.93 -1.24 -10.70
C ALA A 356 23.45 -0.83 -10.57
N GLU A 357 22.52 -1.77 -10.75
CA GLU A 357 21.09 -1.53 -10.54
C GLU A 357 20.76 -1.35 -9.07
N GLN A 358 21.35 -2.13 -8.16
CA GLN A 358 21.17 -1.96 -6.72
C GLN A 358 21.62 -0.57 -6.24
N ILE A 359 22.76 -0.08 -6.75
CA ILE A 359 23.23 1.28 -6.47
C ILE A 359 22.21 2.30 -7.01
N LEU A 360 21.79 2.16 -8.27
CA LEU A 360 20.78 3.05 -8.87
C LEU A 360 19.48 3.09 -8.07
N PHE A 361 19.02 1.95 -7.55
CA PHE A 361 17.79 1.86 -6.79
C PHE A 361 17.92 2.55 -5.43
N GLY A 362 19.05 2.35 -4.75
CA GLY A 362 19.37 3.07 -3.51
C GLY A 362 19.47 4.58 -3.72
N ASP A 363 20.15 5.02 -4.77
CA ASP A 363 20.25 6.44 -5.14
C ASP A 363 18.87 7.02 -5.49
N THR A 364 18.01 6.25 -6.14
CA THR A 364 16.64 6.67 -6.45
C THR A 364 15.81 6.83 -5.17
N ALA A 365 15.94 5.92 -4.21
CA ALA A 365 15.25 6.02 -2.93
C ALA A 365 15.71 7.26 -2.15
N GLN A 366 17.03 7.52 -2.13
CA GLN A 366 17.57 8.70 -1.48
C GLN A 366 17.11 9.99 -2.17
N ALA A 367 17.14 10.07 -3.51
CA ALA A 367 16.66 11.22 -4.26
C ALA A 367 15.15 11.47 -4.03
N MET A 368 14.35 10.40 -3.96
CA MET A 368 12.92 10.50 -3.63
C MET A 368 12.72 11.07 -2.22
N ALA A 369 13.48 10.57 -1.23
CA ALA A 369 13.42 11.03 0.15
C ALA A 369 13.88 12.49 0.27
N ASP A 370 15.01 12.85 -0.33
CA ASP A 370 15.55 14.21 -0.31
C ASP A 370 14.52 15.22 -0.87
N LYS A 371 13.85 14.85 -1.97
CA LYS A 371 12.83 15.70 -2.61
C LYS A 371 11.48 15.71 -1.89
N SER A 372 11.23 14.76 -0.99
CA SER A 372 9.96 14.62 -0.28
C SER A 372 9.87 15.45 0.99
N ILE A 373 10.99 15.83 1.60
CA ILE A 373 10.97 16.54 2.89
C ILE A 373 10.15 17.81 2.79
N THR A 374 9.12 17.90 3.62
CA THR A 374 8.13 18.99 3.56
C THR A 374 8.16 19.80 4.85
N VAL A 375 8.29 21.12 4.72
CA VAL A 375 8.16 22.02 5.85
C VAL A 375 6.69 22.15 6.24
N LEU A 376 6.38 21.80 7.47
CA LEU A 376 5.04 21.94 8.04
C LEU A 376 4.92 23.22 8.89
N ARG A 377 6.01 23.66 9.50
CA ARG A 377 6.12 24.93 10.26
C ARG A 377 7.57 25.42 10.26
N ASP A 378 7.75 26.70 10.01
CA ASP A 378 9.04 27.39 9.89
C ASP A 378 8.99 28.81 10.50
N GLU A 379 8.38 28.98 11.67
CA GLU A 379 8.27 30.27 12.36
C GLU A 379 9.65 30.79 12.84
N GLU A 380 10.65 29.92 12.90
CA GLU A 380 12.06 30.21 13.12
C GLU A 380 12.87 29.56 11.99
N ASP A 381 14.12 29.99 11.79
CA ASP A 381 15.01 29.38 10.81
C ASP A 381 15.08 27.86 11.03
N LEU A 382 14.79 27.07 9.97
CA LEU A 382 14.76 25.61 10.04
C LEU A 382 16.12 25.04 10.46
N GLN A 383 17.20 25.65 9.99
CA GLN A 383 18.54 25.12 10.19
C GLN A 383 18.96 25.16 11.65
N MET A 384 19.46 24.04 12.13
CA MET A 384 20.03 23.90 13.46
C MET A 384 21.53 24.23 13.38
N GLU A 385 21.92 25.44 13.77
CA GLU A 385 23.35 25.84 13.82
C GLU A 385 24.08 25.05 14.91
N LEU A 386 24.63 23.87 14.55
CA LEU A 386 25.35 22.98 15.45
C LEU A 386 26.82 22.87 15.02
N VAL A 387 27.74 23.00 16.00
CA VAL A 387 29.18 22.83 15.77
C VAL A 387 29.61 21.41 16.11
N ALA A 388 30.68 20.93 15.51
CA ALA A 388 31.27 19.63 15.86
C ALA A 388 31.57 19.55 17.38
N GLY A 389 31.17 18.43 17.99
CA GLY A 389 31.24 18.22 19.42
C GLY A 389 30.02 18.70 20.22
N ALA A 390 29.06 19.37 19.60
CA ALA A 390 27.80 19.72 20.25
C ALA A 390 27.05 18.48 20.74
N LYS A 391 26.46 18.59 21.93
CA LYS A 391 25.66 17.53 22.54
C LYS A 391 24.25 17.63 22.08
N VAL A 392 23.71 16.57 21.50
CA VAL A 392 22.35 16.53 21.01
C VAL A 392 21.57 15.39 21.64
N LEU A 393 20.31 15.64 21.95
CA LEU A 393 19.36 14.65 22.39
C LEU A 393 18.42 14.31 21.24
N THR A 394 18.37 13.05 20.84
CA THR A 394 17.34 12.54 19.94
C THR A 394 16.28 11.82 20.78
N VAL A 395 15.04 12.09 20.51
CA VAL A 395 13.90 11.51 21.23
C VAL A 395 12.94 10.92 20.23
N THR A 396 12.81 9.61 20.20
CA THR A 396 11.87 8.94 19.34
C THR A 396 10.61 8.54 20.11
N TYR A 397 9.47 9.07 19.67
CA TYR A 397 8.16 8.55 20.06
C TYR A 397 7.64 7.69 18.93
N GLY A 398 7.70 6.37 19.14
CA GLY A 398 7.30 5.35 18.18
C GLY A 398 6.12 4.54 18.66
N GLN A 399 5.37 4.03 17.68
CA GLN A 399 4.30 3.07 17.92
C GLN A 399 4.86 1.66 17.76
N LEU A 400 4.57 0.78 18.74
CA LEU A 400 4.88 -0.64 18.59
C LEU A 400 3.96 -1.23 17.52
N MET A 401 4.56 -1.66 16.41
CA MET A 401 3.82 -2.27 15.31
C MET A 401 3.90 -3.79 15.41
N PRO A 402 2.77 -4.50 15.52
CA PRO A 402 2.77 -5.96 15.41
C PRO A 402 3.41 -6.36 14.06
N ARG A 403 4.47 -7.13 14.04
CA ARG A 403 5.24 -7.60 12.88
C ARG A 403 6.34 -6.67 12.34
N MET A 404 6.31 -5.35 12.61
CA MET A 404 7.37 -4.43 12.15
C MET A 404 8.30 -4.00 13.30
N GLY A 405 7.94 -4.33 14.55
CA GLY A 405 8.71 -3.93 15.72
C GLY A 405 8.49 -2.47 16.10
N LEU A 406 9.30 -1.99 17.02
CA LEU A 406 9.41 -0.58 17.37
C LEU A 406 10.56 0.02 16.56
N THR A 407 10.27 1.09 15.85
CA THR A 407 11.29 1.82 15.09
C THR A 407 11.92 2.86 16.00
N ASP A 408 13.23 2.76 16.23
CA ASP A 408 14.03 3.68 17.06
C ASP A 408 14.77 4.76 16.25
N LEU A 409 14.75 4.66 14.91
CA LEU A 409 15.38 5.61 13.99
C LEU A 409 16.90 5.71 14.15
N GLU A 410 17.58 4.57 14.31
CA GLU A 410 19.04 4.48 14.55
C GLU A 410 19.87 5.22 13.50
N ILE A 411 19.44 5.18 12.21
CA ILE A 411 20.16 5.86 11.12
C ILE A 411 20.17 7.38 11.32
N PHE A 412 19.13 7.95 11.91
CA PHE A 412 19.11 9.38 12.23
C PHE A 412 20.22 9.75 13.22
N ASP A 413 20.41 8.91 14.23
CA ASP A 413 21.44 9.11 15.24
C ASP A 413 22.85 8.88 14.69
N GLU A 414 23.04 7.84 13.86
CA GLU A 414 24.29 7.56 13.16
C GLU A 414 24.70 8.73 12.28
N GLU A 415 23.80 9.27 11.47
CA GLU A 415 24.02 10.41 10.57
C GLU A 415 24.42 11.69 11.33
N LEU A 416 23.82 11.96 12.48
CA LEU A 416 24.25 13.06 13.36
C LEU A 416 25.65 12.79 13.94
N GLY A 417 25.93 11.56 14.37
CA GLY A 417 27.24 11.15 14.88
C GLY A 417 28.36 11.26 13.85
N GLU A 418 28.13 10.86 12.60
CA GLU A 418 29.07 10.99 11.49
C GLU A 418 29.46 12.44 11.20
N ARG A 419 28.58 13.39 11.52
CA ARG A 419 28.84 14.85 11.43
C ARG A 419 29.52 15.41 12.67
N GLY A 420 29.98 14.52 13.57
CA GLY A 420 30.75 14.89 14.75
C GLY A 420 29.93 15.36 15.94
N LEU A 421 28.62 15.15 15.97
CA LEU A 421 27.78 15.48 17.11
C LEU A 421 27.82 14.36 18.17
N GLN A 422 27.65 14.74 19.45
CA GLN A 422 27.56 13.79 20.56
C GLN A 422 26.10 13.44 20.82
N VAL A 423 25.63 12.32 20.26
CA VAL A 423 24.22 11.93 20.31
C VAL A 423 23.92 11.14 21.58
N THR A 424 22.84 11.52 22.24
CA THR A 424 22.16 10.71 23.28
C THR A 424 20.76 10.41 22.80
N HIS A 425 20.37 9.12 22.80
CA HIS A 425 19.04 8.69 22.32
C HIS A 425 18.12 8.28 23.47
N LEU A 426 16.85 8.68 23.37
CA LEU A 426 15.77 8.21 24.24
C LEU A 426 14.58 7.70 23.40
N LEU A 427 14.16 6.47 23.69
CA LEU A 427 13.01 5.84 23.04
C LEU A 427 11.80 5.84 23.97
N ASN A 428 10.71 6.51 23.57
CA ASN A 428 9.49 6.64 24.35
C ASN A 428 9.70 7.06 25.82
N PRO A 429 10.52 8.09 26.10
CA PRO A 429 10.83 8.48 27.47
C PRO A 429 9.62 9.03 28.20
N THR A 430 9.63 8.91 29.52
CA THR A 430 8.73 9.65 30.40
C THR A 430 9.02 11.15 30.36
N SER A 431 8.08 11.97 30.84
CA SER A 431 8.29 13.43 30.91
C SER A 431 9.47 13.81 31.82
N ASP A 432 9.75 13.04 32.86
CA ASP A 432 10.86 13.33 33.78
C ASP A 432 12.21 12.96 33.18
N GLU A 433 12.33 11.80 32.54
CA GLU A 433 13.53 11.38 31.81
C GLU A 433 13.87 12.39 30.70
N LEU A 434 12.88 12.78 29.91
CA LEU A 434 13.05 13.77 28.85
C LEU A 434 13.54 15.12 29.41
N ARG A 435 12.91 15.62 30.47
CA ARG A 435 13.28 16.89 31.08
C ARG A 435 14.72 16.86 31.59
N GLN A 436 15.10 15.80 32.29
CA GLN A 436 16.45 15.66 32.85
C GLN A 436 17.52 15.59 31.73
N ALA A 437 17.25 14.85 30.67
CA ALA A 437 18.19 14.73 29.55
C ALA A 437 18.32 16.03 28.76
N ALA A 438 17.23 16.78 28.56
CA ALA A 438 17.23 18.03 27.80
C ALA A 438 17.97 19.18 28.48
N GLU A 439 18.18 19.15 29.82
CA GLU A 439 18.87 20.23 30.57
C GLU A 439 20.35 20.38 30.23
N THR A 440 20.98 19.37 29.66
CA THR A 440 22.44 19.29 29.49
C THR A 440 22.92 19.22 28.04
N VAL A 441 22.02 19.44 27.07
CA VAL A 441 22.31 19.34 25.64
C VAL A 441 22.19 20.70 24.94
N ASP A 442 22.82 20.84 23.80
CA ASP A 442 22.79 22.05 22.97
C ASP A 442 21.56 22.11 22.06
N ALA A 443 20.99 20.94 21.70
CA ALA A 443 19.81 20.82 20.86
C ALA A 443 19.04 19.53 21.12
N VAL A 444 17.73 19.54 20.79
CA VAL A 444 16.87 18.37 20.90
C VAL A 444 16.13 18.12 19.57
N PHE A 445 16.20 16.89 19.07
CA PHE A 445 15.40 16.42 17.94
C PHE A 445 14.30 15.50 18.45
N VAL A 446 13.06 15.88 18.24
CA VAL A 446 11.87 15.09 18.60
C VAL A 446 11.32 14.40 17.35
N ASN A 447 11.50 13.12 17.27
CA ASN A 447 11.11 12.29 16.15
C ASN A 447 9.78 11.57 16.45
N LEU A 448 8.76 11.80 15.64
CA LEU A 448 7.42 11.26 15.82
C LEU A 448 7.15 10.23 14.71
N PHE A 449 7.15 8.95 15.07
CA PHE A 449 6.82 7.86 14.15
C PHE A 449 5.40 7.37 14.43
N LYS A 450 4.42 7.95 13.72
CA LYS A 450 3.01 7.55 13.79
C LYS A 450 2.52 7.18 12.41
N ILE A 451 2.19 5.91 12.22
CA ILE A 451 1.56 5.38 11.03
C ILE A 451 0.19 4.84 11.43
N PRO A 452 -0.92 5.30 10.82
CA PRO A 452 -2.19 4.60 10.91
C PRO A 452 -2.05 3.27 10.19
N MET A 453 -2.32 2.19 10.87
CA MET A 453 -2.31 0.84 10.29
C MET A 453 -3.38 -0.04 10.93
N MET A 454 -3.78 -1.07 10.16
CA MET A 454 -4.67 -2.12 10.63
C MET A 454 -4.21 -2.76 11.95
N PRO A 455 -5.07 -3.10 12.85
CA PRO A 455 -6.49 -2.77 13.01
C PRO A 455 -6.70 -1.67 14.07
N LEU A 456 -5.93 -0.58 14.01
CA LEU A 456 -5.97 0.45 15.06
C LEU A 456 -7.26 1.27 15.05
N GLY A 457 -7.97 1.31 13.93
CA GLY A 457 -9.24 2.00 13.79
C GLY A 457 -9.18 3.52 14.02
N THR A 458 -7.97 4.11 14.09
CA THR A 458 -7.80 5.55 14.31
C THR A 458 -6.48 6.06 13.74
N ALA A 459 -6.53 7.24 13.11
CA ALA A 459 -5.37 7.98 12.66
C ALA A 459 -4.79 8.90 13.76
N ARG A 460 -5.52 9.11 14.86
CA ARG A 460 -5.15 10.04 15.93
C ARG A 460 -4.01 9.52 16.79
N MET A 461 -3.28 10.46 17.40
CA MET A 461 -2.24 10.12 18.37
C MET A 461 -2.87 9.55 19.65
N THR A 462 -2.43 8.37 20.06
CA THR A 462 -2.91 7.66 21.26
C THR A 462 -1.74 7.25 22.15
N ASP A 463 -2.02 6.86 23.39
CA ASP A 463 -1.08 6.24 24.34
C ASP A 463 0.26 6.98 24.50
N THR A 464 1.36 6.43 23.98
CA THR A 464 2.72 6.96 24.09
C THR A 464 2.84 8.42 23.66
N PHE A 465 2.03 8.83 22.66
CA PHE A 465 2.00 10.20 22.17
C PHE A 465 1.28 11.20 23.07
N ARG A 466 0.57 10.75 24.12
CA ARG A 466 -0.12 11.62 25.07
C ARG A 466 0.78 12.26 26.13
N ASN A 467 2.07 11.94 26.13
CA ASN A 467 3.04 12.52 27.04
C ASN A 467 3.15 14.04 26.88
N TRP A 468 3.05 14.77 27.98
CA TRP A 468 3.08 16.23 28.00
C TRP A 468 4.52 16.78 27.84
N GLY A 469 5.53 16.00 28.21
CA GLY A 469 6.90 16.44 28.24
C GLY A 469 7.40 16.92 26.88
N TRP A 470 7.27 16.10 25.84
CA TRP A 470 7.72 16.46 24.49
C TRP A 470 6.87 17.56 23.84
N ARG A 471 5.58 17.65 24.19
CA ARG A 471 4.66 18.67 23.67
C ARG A 471 5.00 20.07 24.16
N SER A 472 5.60 20.18 25.35
CA SER A 472 5.96 21.47 25.98
C SER A 472 7.45 21.78 25.89
N LEU A 473 8.25 20.91 25.26
CA LEU A 473 9.71 21.03 25.25
C LEU A 473 10.16 22.31 24.55
N TYR A 474 9.52 22.70 23.45
CA TYR A 474 9.80 23.93 22.71
C TYR A 474 9.68 25.22 23.54
N THR A 475 8.92 25.21 24.64
CA THR A 475 8.81 26.35 25.56
C THR A 475 9.91 26.39 26.62
N ARG A 476 10.69 25.32 26.73
CA ARG A 476 11.69 25.14 27.81
C ARG A 476 13.11 25.02 27.30
N HIS A 477 13.29 24.57 26.07
CA HIS A 477 14.58 24.45 25.44
C HIS A 477 14.63 25.32 24.18
N PRO A 478 15.66 26.18 24.01
CA PRO A 478 15.67 27.18 22.93
C PRO A 478 15.91 26.55 21.54
N ASN A 479 16.41 25.34 21.48
CA ASN A 479 16.83 24.72 20.23
C ASN A 479 16.22 23.33 20.09
N VAL A 480 14.95 23.28 19.63
CA VAL A 480 14.17 22.04 19.45
C VAL A 480 13.66 21.95 18.02
N ALA A 481 13.85 20.80 17.40
CA ALA A 481 13.31 20.47 16.08
C ALA A 481 12.39 19.25 16.16
N TYR A 482 11.31 19.24 15.38
CA TYR A 482 10.34 18.13 15.33
C TYR A 482 10.30 17.53 13.95
N THR A 483 10.35 16.20 13.86
CA THR A 483 10.21 15.47 12.60
C THR A 483 9.05 14.49 12.66
N ALA A 484 8.11 14.59 11.71
CA ALA A 484 7.06 13.60 11.50
C ALA A 484 7.58 12.53 10.53
N PHE A 485 8.04 11.38 11.05
CA PHE A 485 8.50 10.25 10.25
C PHE A 485 7.35 9.35 9.72
N GLY A 486 6.13 9.61 10.12
CA GLY A 486 4.93 8.97 9.61
C GLY A 486 3.99 9.97 8.98
N SER A 487 2.74 9.92 9.44
CA SER A 487 1.68 10.80 8.97
C SER A 487 1.97 12.28 9.30
N PRO A 488 1.90 13.21 8.34
CA PRO A 488 2.06 14.64 8.59
C PRO A 488 0.92 15.23 9.41
N TYR A 489 -0.21 14.54 9.50
CA TYR A 489 -1.37 14.97 10.29
C TYR A 489 -1.12 15.03 11.80
N VAL A 490 0.00 14.49 12.28
CA VAL A 490 0.44 14.73 13.66
C VAL A 490 0.57 16.24 13.96
N ALA A 491 0.88 17.05 12.95
CA ALA A 491 0.94 18.50 13.08
C ALA A 491 -0.39 19.14 13.55
N TYR A 492 -1.53 18.52 13.23
CA TYR A 492 -2.85 18.98 13.69
C TYR A 492 -3.03 18.85 15.20
N GLU A 493 -2.43 17.82 15.79
CA GLU A 493 -2.51 17.56 17.24
C GLU A 493 -1.33 18.14 18.03
N LEU A 494 -0.34 18.73 17.35
CA LEU A 494 0.79 19.37 17.97
C LEU A 494 0.44 20.79 18.43
N PRO A 495 1.00 21.23 19.57
CA PRO A 495 1.01 22.65 19.92
C PRO A 495 1.74 23.45 18.82
N PRO A 496 1.64 24.78 18.81
CA PRO A 496 2.38 25.63 17.86
C PRO A 496 3.89 25.54 18.14
N VAL A 497 4.53 24.51 17.58
CA VAL A 497 6.00 24.38 17.57
C VAL A 497 6.57 25.20 16.43
N THR A 498 7.74 25.76 16.60
CA THR A 498 8.32 26.70 15.64
C THR A 498 9.00 26.02 14.45
N ARG A 499 9.51 24.78 14.64
CA ARG A 499 10.23 24.00 13.64
C ARG A 499 9.62 22.59 13.52
N LEU A 500 9.04 22.28 12.37
CA LEU A 500 8.44 20.97 12.10
C LEU A 500 8.55 20.62 10.62
N ILE A 501 9.14 19.45 10.32
CA ILE A 501 9.14 18.84 8.98
C ILE A 501 8.42 17.50 8.96
N ALA A 502 7.99 17.07 7.76
CA ALA A 502 7.54 15.72 7.48
C ALA A 502 8.55 14.98 6.61
N ALA A 503 8.88 13.73 6.98
CA ALA A 503 9.79 12.84 6.28
C ALA A 503 9.10 11.57 5.73
N TYR A 504 7.82 11.36 6.01
CA TYR A 504 6.93 10.36 5.43
C TYR A 504 7.40 8.90 5.46
N GLY A 505 8.18 8.53 6.44
CA GLY A 505 8.63 7.14 6.60
C GLY A 505 9.85 7.02 7.50
N SER A 506 10.09 5.80 7.97
CA SER A 506 11.25 5.46 8.81
C SER A 506 12.38 4.80 8.02
N SER A 507 12.27 4.76 6.67
CA SER A 507 13.34 4.24 5.82
C SER A 507 14.67 4.98 6.04
N ALA A 508 15.78 4.30 5.82
CA ALA A 508 17.10 4.90 5.98
C ALA A 508 17.27 6.19 5.16
N CYS A 509 16.72 6.21 3.93
CA CYS A 509 16.76 7.39 3.06
C CYS A 509 15.96 8.57 3.65
N SER A 510 14.79 8.32 4.25
CA SER A 510 13.98 9.36 4.90
C SER A 510 14.70 9.94 6.14
N GLN A 511 15.36 9.09 6.94
CA GLN A 511 16.12 9.53 8.10
C GLN A 511 17.32 10.41 7.68
N ARG A 512 18.08 10.00 6.67
CA ARG A 512 19.20 10.79 6.11
C ARG A 512 18.74 12.13 5.56
N ALA A 513 17.62 12.13 4.80
CA ALA A 513 17.07 13.36 4.23
C ALA A 513 16.66 14.36 5.33
N ALA A 514 16.04 13.89 6.40
CA ALA A 514 15.64 14.73 7.53
C ALA A 514 16.87 15.36 8.22
N VAL A 515 17.95 14.59 8.47
CA VAL A 515 19.19 15.10 9.05
C VAL A 515 19.82 16.16 8.16
N LYS A 516 19.91 15.93 6.83
CA LYS A 516 20.44 16.91 5.88
C LYS A 516 19.68 18.25 5.93
N VAL A 517 18.35 18.19 6.02
CA VAL A 517 17.53 19.42 6.13
C VAL A 517 17.80 20.14 7.44
N TRP A 518 17.82 19.43 8.57
CA TRP A 518 18.07 20.04 9.88
C TRP A 518 19.43 20.70 9.99
N LEU A 519 20.45 20.16 9.31
CA LEU A 519 21.80 20.69 9.33
C LEU A 519 22.10 21.67 8.17
N GLY A 520 21.10 22.02 7.35
CA GLY A 520 21.26 22.97 6.24
C GLY A 520 22.04 22.43 5.04
N GLU A 521 22.20 21.10 4.95
CA GLU A 521 22.87 20.43 3.83
C GLU A 521 21.90 20.21 2.64
N LEU A 522 20.60 20.32 2.88
CA LEU A 522 19.52 20.13 1.91
C LEU A 522 18.39 21.13 2.16
N GLU A 523 17.89 21.76 1.11
CA GLU A 523 16.65 22.54 1.17
C GLU A 523 15.44 21.59 1.12
N ALA A 524 14.41 21.84 1.95
CA ALA A 524 13.19 21.09 1.95
C ALA A 524 12.26 21.58 0.81
N GLU A 525 12.24 20.85 -0.29
CA GLU A 525 11.47 21.22 -1.51
C GLU A 525 10.10 20.53 -1.59
N GLY A 526 9.84 19.52 -0.75
CA GLY A 526 8.61 18.74 -0.78
C GLY A 526 7.37 19.61 -0.55
N THR A 527 6.33 19.32 -1.29
CA THR A 527 5.03 19.97 -1.14
C THR A 527 4.05 19.04 -0.46
N LEU A 528 3.37 19.51 0.59
CA LEU A 528 2.37 18.70 1.28
C LEU A 528 1.28 18.23 0.30
N PRO A 529 1.13 16.92 0.05
CA PRO A 529 0.24 16.42 -1.01
C PRO A 529 -1.22 16.30 -0.56
N VAL A 530 -1.50 16.70 0.68
CA VAL A 530 -2.83 16.64 1.30
C VAL A 530 -3.15 17.95 2.01
N ARG A 531 -4.43 18.25 2.16
CA ARG A 531 -4.87 19.41 2.93
C ARG A 531 -4.80 19.11 4.42
N MET A 532 -4.18 20.02 5.15
CA MET A 532 -4.26 19.97 6.62
C MET A 532 -5.66 20.40 7.08
N PRO A 533 -6.23 19.70 8.06
CA PRO A 533 -7.53 20.07 8.59
C PRO A 533 -7.48 21.47 9.21
N ARG A 534 -8.55 22.25 8.98
CA ARG A 534 -8.73 23.56 9.59
C ARG A 534 -9.71 23.43 10.74
N VAL A 535 -9.45 24.13 11.84
CA VAL A 535 -10.42 24.26 12.92
C VAL A 535 -11.52 25.23 12.45
N GLU A 536 -12.67 24.67 12.07
CA GLU A 536 -13.86 25.47 11.76
C GLU A 536 -14.68 25.65 13.05
N ILE A 537 -14.91 26.90 13.43
CA ILE A 537 -15.87 27.21 14.50
C ILE A 537 -17.27 27.10 13.90
N LYS A 538 -17.89 25.92 14.04
CA LYS A 538 -19.31 25.75 13.71
C LYS A 538 -20.14 26.32 14.86
N ALA A 539 -20.97 27.32 14.57
CA ALA A 539 -22.01 27.72 15.51
C ALA A 539 -22.93 26.51 15.75
N LEU A 540 -23.03 26.06 17.00
CA LEU A 540 -24.01 25.05 17.35
C LEU A 540 -25.41 25.67 17.11
N PRO A 541 -26.33 24.96 16.45
CA PRO A 541 -27.71 25.40 16.41
C PRO A 541 -28.24 25.44 17.85
N ILE A 542 -28.59 26.67 18.29
CA ILE A 542 -29.22 26.91 19.60
C ILE A 542 -30.68 26.46 19.52
#